data_4736204a91ae7a935f09513666c917bd
#
_entry.id   4736204a91ae7a935f09513666c917bd
#
_cell.length_a   1.000
_cell.length_b   1.000
_cell.length_c   1.000
_cell.angle_alpha   90.00
_cell.angle_beta   90.00
_cell.angle_gamma   90.00
#
_symmetry.space_group_name_H-M   'P 1'
#
loop_
_entity.id
_entity.type
_entity.pdbx_description
1 polymer ?
#
loop_
_entity_poly.entity_id
_entity_poly.type
_entity_poly.pdbx_seq_one_letter_code
_entity_poly.pdbx_strand_id
1 'polypeptide(L)'
;MARRSWLMILVINSTLGSLGCATTPYKYSRFHVEASSPEERQTVQFEYGKPHRGLDRAAWIVALPSRILPFHPKVNSHNLSQETAEKLEHYLEANDLTDVLVRVNQYDPVGEWQRMRENSRIAFGWKYTFGTANWLGYTLIPSRVFGGDYYNPYSNSLSVSSDVPAILITEAAYAKDIHSQALPGTYASINQFPVLTLWRYTRAVNDSLGYARHQDDWELERETCATVFPMLGIQAALGGHTATGLVMVLPSITVPIAMIGGAVAGHTVGQTVIAKREHEIESRKSTRIPLNSSEAETDDSESKTQLVGFTESPPDEKPKGRP
;
A
#
# COMPACT_ATOMS: atom_id res chain seq x y z
N MET A 1 8.10 -38.24 -0.18
CA MET A 1 7.28 -37.03 -0.34
C MET A 1 7.72 -35.92 0.57
N ALA A 2 8.00 -36.13 1.85
CA ALA A 2 8.41 -35.09 2.83
C ALA A 2 9.59 -34.19 2.39
N ARG A 3 10.64 -34.78 1.78
CA ARG A 3 11.86 -34.05 1.36
C ARG A 3 11.62 -32.96 0.30
N ARG A 4 10.63 -33.15 -0.59
CA ARG A 4 10.26 -32.16 -1.62
C ARG A 4 9.47 -30.98 -1.02
N SER A 5 8.66 -31.24 0.01
CA SER A 5 7.91 -30.18 0.72
C SER A 5 8.85 -29.25 1.48
N TRP A 6 9.92 -29.77 2.11
CA TRP A 6 10.91 -28.94 2.80
C TRP A 6 11.72 -28.05 1.85
N LEU A 7 12.04 -28.54 0.65
CA LEU A 7 12.72 -27.74 -0.37
C LEU A 7 11.83 -26.59 -0.87
N MET A 8 10.52 -26.81 -1.04
CA MET A 8 9.59 -25.73 -1.41
C MET A 8 9.46 -24.66 -0.31
N ILE A 9 9.38 -25.07 0.94
CA ILE A 9 9.33 -24.15 2.08
C ILE A 9 10.63 -23.32 2.16
N LEU A 10 11.78 -23.94 1.90
CA LEU A 10 13.09 -23.26 1.89
C LEU A 10 13.24 -22.30 0.72
N VAL A 11 12.72 -22.61 -0.45
CA VAL A 11 12.70 -21.73 -1.62
C VAL A 11 11.75 -20.56 -1.40
N ILE A 12 10.57 -20.79 -0.81
CA ILE A 12 9.61 -19.73 -0.47
C ILE A 12 10.20 -18.78 0.58
N ASN A 13 10.87 -19.31 1.62
CA ASN A 13 11.53 -18.49 2.63
C ASN A 13 12.73 -17.69 2.07
N SER A 14 13.50 -18.24 1.15
CA SER A 14 14.62 -17.52 0.54
C SER A 14 14.16 -16.42 -0.43
N THR A 15 13.07 -16.62 -1.15
CA THR A 15 12.47 -15.58 -2.02
C THR A 15 11.80 -14.48 -1.21
N LEU A 16 11.12 -14.82 -0.13
CA LEU A 16 10.54 -13.82 0.79
C LEU A 16 11.62 -13.03 1.54
N GLY A 17 12.72 -13.65 1.92
CA GLY A 17 13.86 -12.98 2.57
C GLY A 17 14.55 -11.94 1.70
N SER A 18 14.50 -12.08 0.38
CA SER A 18 15.03 -11.07 -0.56
C SER A 18 14.14 -9.83 -0.75
N LEU A 19 12.88 -9.89 -0.30
CA LEU A 19 11.93 -8.76 -0.36
C LEU A 19 12.27 -7.64 0.62
N GLY A 20 13.08 -7.91 1.66
CA GLY A 20 13.40 -6.96 2.74
C GLY A 20 14.34 -5.82 2.38
N CYS A 21 14.87 -5.76 1.15
CA CYS A 21 15.81 -4.73 0.75
C CYS A 21 15.33 -4.04 -0.52
N ALA A 22 14.53 -2.99 -0.38
CA ALA A 22 14.45 -1.96 -1.44
C ALA A 22 15.83 -1.28 -1.47
N THR A 23 16.76 -1.84 -2.25
CA THR A 23 18.14 -1.36 -2.38
C THR A 23 18.29 -0.29 -3.46
N THR A 24 17.28 -0.12 -4.29
CA THR A 24 17.24 0.90 -5.35
C THR A 24 16.50 2.14 -4.88
N PRO A 25 16.98 3.35 -5.22
CA PRO A 25 16.21 4.57 -4.98
C PRO A 25 14.79 4.47 -5.55
N TYR A 26 13.81 4.99 -4.82
CA TYR A 26 12.44 5.04 -5.30
C TYR A 26 12.37 5.81 -6.62
N LYS A 27 11.63 5.28 -7.57
CA LYS A 27 11.41 5.94 -8.86
C LYS A 27 9.92 6.26 -9.00
N TYR A 28 9.63 7.53 -9.16
CA TYR A 28 8.32 7.98 -9.57
C TYR A 28 7.95 7.41 -10.96
N SER A 29 6.69 7.50 -11.33
CA SER A 29 6.24 7.15 -12.67
C SER A 29 7.06 7.89 -13.75
N ARG A 30 7.25 7.28 -14.91
CA ARG A 30 7.98 7.88 -16.04
C ARG A 30 7.30 9.15 -16.58
N PHE A 31 6.05 9.34 -16.26
CA PHE A 31 5.22 10.46 -16.67
C PHE A 31 5.14 11.55 -15.60
N HIS A 32 5.91 11.41 -14.52
CA HIS A 32 5.99 12.46 -13.50
C HIS A 32 6.57 13.72 -14.13
N VAL A 33 5.68 14.57 -14.64
CA VAL A 33 5.97 15.94 -15.02
C VAL A 33 5.85 16.75 -13.74
N GLU A 34 6.92 17.45 -13.35
CA GLU A 34 6.80 18.50 -12.32
C GLU A 34 5.74 19.47 -12.82
N ALA A 35 4.51 19.35 -12.30
CA ALA A 35 3.41 20.21 -12.68
C ALA A 35 3.79 21.65 -12.35
N SER A 36 3.85 22.47 -13.38
CA SER A 36 4.35 23.84 -13.33
C SER A 36 3.43 24.77 -12.51
N SER A 37 2.19 24.34 -12.23
CA SER A 37 1.27 25.08 -11.36
C SER A 37 0.29 24.16 -10.63
N PRO A 38 -0.14 24.49 -9.40
CA PRO A 38 -1.15 23.74 -8.64
C PRO A 38 -2.53 23.68 -9.34
N GLU A 39 -2.82 24.60 -10.25
CA GLU A 39 -4.11 24.71 -10.96
C GLU A 39 -4.26 23.70 -12.10
N GLU A 40 -3.17 23.11 -12.60
CA GLU A 40 -3.20 22.10 -13.67
C GLU A 40 -3.27 20.65 -13.17
N ARG A 41 -3.20 20.42 -11.84
CA ARG A 41 -3.27 19.07 -11.30
C ARG A 41 -4.69 18.55 -11.38
N GLN A 42 -4.88 17.50 -12.16
CA GLN A 42 -6.13 16.72 -12.10
C GLN A 42 -6.21 16.06 -10.73
N THR A 43 -7.31 16.30 -10.01
CA THR A 43 -7.58 15.65 -8.73
C THR A 43 -8.00 14.20 -8.94
N VAL A 44 -7.56 13.31 -8.06
CA VAL A 44 -7.97 11.91 -8.05
C VAL A 44 -9.48 11.83 -7.81
N GLN A 45 -10.17 10.97 -8.57
CA GLN A 45 -11.61 10.80 -8.45
C GLN A 45 -11.92 9.69 -7.44
N PHE A 46 -12.69 10.05 -6.41
CA PHE A 46 -13.23 9.10 -5.43
C PHE A 46 -14.73 8.95 -5.61
N GLU A 47 -15.22 7.73 -5.79
CA GLU A 47 -16.64 7.38 -5.78
C GLU A 47 -16.97 6.58 -4.53
N TYR A 48 -17.85 7.11 -3.69
CA TYR A 48 -18.29 6.47 -2.46
C TYR A 48 -19.58 5.71 -2.64
N GLY A 49 -19.60 4.42 -2.31
CA GLY A 49 -20.80 3.60 -2.32
C GLY A 49 -21.80 4.06 -1.25
N LYS A 50 -23.09 3.94 -1.57
CA LYS A 50 -24.17 4.25 -0.61
C LYS A 50 -24.18 3.21 0.52
N PRO A 51 -24.21 3.61 1.80
CA PRO A 51 -24.32 2.70 2.92
C PRO A 51 -25.56 1.81 2.81
N HIS A 52 -25.41 0.51 3.03
CA HIS A 52 -26.52 -0.45 3.04
C HIS A 52 -26.41 -1.38 4.24
N ARG A 53 -27.13 -1.08 5.33
CA ARG A 53 -27.00 -1.74 6.64
C ARG A 53 -27.04 -3.28 6.58
N GLY A 54 -27.87 -3.88 5.74
CA GLY A 54 -28.00 -5.33 5.61
C GLY A 54 -26.79 -5.96 4.92
N LEU A 55 -26.36 -5.39 3.79
CA LEU A 55 -25.20 -5.87 3.04
C LEU A 55 -23.90 -5.67 3.84
N ASP A 56 -23.73 -4.52 4.49
CA ASP A 56 -22.55 -4.19 5.24
C ASP A 56 -22.40 -5.11 6.47
N ARG A 57 -23.51 -5.53 7.11
CA ARG A 57 -23.49 -6.52 8.21
C ARG A 57 -23.15 -7.93 7.69
N ALA A 58 -23.72 -8.34 6.55
CA ALA A 58 -23.39 -9.62 5.92
C ALA A 58 -21.91 -9.66 5.50
N ALA A 59 -21.43 -8.58 4.86
CA ALA A 59 -20.04 -8.40 4.47
C ALA A 59 -19.09 -8.49 5.68
N TRP A 60 -19.49 -7.92 6.82
CA TRP A 60 -18.67 -7.98 8.04
C TRP A 60 -18.42 -9.42 8.50
N ILE A 61 -19.42 -10.30 8.43
CA ILE A 61 -19.31 -11.72 8.82
C ILE A 61 -18.47 -12.49 7.80
N VAL A 62 -18.76 -12.29 6.51
CA VAL A 62 -18.07 -12.98 5.40
C VAL A 62 -16.59 -12.60 5.34
N ALA A 63 -16.26 -11.34 5.66
CA ALA A 63 -14.90 -10.82 5.65
C ALA A 63 -14.06 -11.20 6.89
N LEU A 64 -14.60 -11.92 7.89
CA LEU A 64 -13.84 -12.30 9.09
C LEU A 64 -12.52 -13.02 8.79
N PRO A 65 -12.45 -14.02 7.90
CA PRO A 65 -11.17 -14.68 7.59
C PRO A 65 -10.12 -13.72 7.01
N SER A 66 -10.54 -12.79 6.17
CA SER A 66 -9.65 -11.82 5.52
C SER A 66 -9.11 -10.74 6.48
N ARG A 67 -9.72 -10.58 7.65
CA ARG A 67 -9.22 -9.70 8.73
C ARG A 67 -8.25 -10.42 9.66
N ILE A 68 -8.53 -11.69 9.94
CA ILE A 68 -7.73 -12.50 10.85
C ILE A 68 -6.38 -12.86 10.22
N LEU A 69 -6.38 -13.26 8.95
CA LEU A 69 -5.17 -13.73 8.26
C LEU A 69 -4.07 -12.67 8.11
N PRO A 70 -4.37 -11.39 7.75
CA PRO A 70 -3.37 -10.33 7.72
C PRO A 70 -3.03 -9.76 9.11
N PHE A 71 -3.69 -10.23 10.17
CA PHE A 71 -3.52 -9.75 11.55
C PHE A 71 -3.82 -8.24 11.72
N HIS A 72 -4.77 -7.70 10.93
CA HIS A 72 -5.10 -6.28 10.98
C HIS A 72 -6.61 -6.03 11.00
N PRO A 73 -7.15 -5.35 12.04
CA PRO A 73 -8.60 -5.20 12.25
C PRO A 73 -9.29 -4.28 11.23
N LYS A 74 -8.54 -3.37 10.60
CA LYS A 74 -9.06 -2.40 9.63
C LYS A 74 -9.16 -2.96 8.20
N VAL A 75 -8.67 -4.19 7.95
CA VAL A 75 -8.84 -4.86 6.66
C VAL A 75 -10.32 -5.17 6.45
N ASN A 76 -10.85 -4.83 5.29
CA ASN A 76 -12.27 -4.96 4.91
C ASN A 76 -13.22 -4.35 5.98
N SER A 77 -12.82 -3.23 6.56
CA SER A 77 -13.62 -2.52 7.56
C SER A 77 -14.83 -1.81 6.94
N HIS A 78 -14.83 -1.64 5.64
CA HIS A 78 -15.81 -0.87 4.86
C HIS A 78 -15.95 0.59 5.34
N ASN A 79 -14.92 1.10 5.99
CA ASN A 79 -14.87 2.47 6.49
C ASN A 79 -13.49 3.04 6.16
N LEU A 80 -13.41 3.89 5.16
CA LEU A 80 -12.17 4.56 4.78
C LEU A 80 -12.04 5.86 5.59
N SER A 81 -10.99 6.00 6.37
CA SER A 81 -10.66 7.23 7.08
C SER A 81 -10.13 8.30 6.12
N GLN A 82 -10.28 9.55 6.49
CA GLN A 82 -9.77 10.66 5.71
C GLN A 82 -8.24 10.59 5.57
N GLU A 83 -7.53 10.23 6.65
CA GLU A 83 -6.08 10.05 6.64
C GLU A 83 -5.63 9.01 5.60
N THR A 84 -6.31 7.86 5.55
CA THR A 84 -6.00 6.80 4.57
C THR A 84 -6.30 7.26 3.14
N ALA A 85 -7.40 7.99 2.95
CA ALA A 85 -7.75 8.56 1.65
C ALA A 85 -6.70 9.57 1.18
N GLU A 86 -6.25 10.48 2.04
CA GLU A 86 -5.22 11.48 1.75
C GLU A 86 -3.86 10.83 1.42
N LYS A 87 -3.44 9.79 2.17
CA LYS A 87 -2.21 9.05 1.88
C LYS A 87 -2.27 8.35 0.52
N LEU A 88 -3.43 7.77 0.17
CA LEU A 88 -3.64 7.15 -1.14
C LEU A 88 -3.63 8.19 -2.26
N GLU A 89 -4.36 9.29 -2.09
CA GLU A 89 -4.41 10.40 -3.04
C GLU A 89 -3.02 10.95 -3.32
N HIS A 90 -2.25 11.24 -2.28
CA HIS A 90 -0.88 11.71 -2.41
C HIS A 90 0.02 10.73 -3.19
N TYR A 91 -0.14 9.41 -2.96
CA TYR A 91 0.60 8.41 -3.73
C TYR A 91 0.20 8.41 -5.22
N LEU A 92 -1.11 8.48 -5.51
CA LEU A 92 -1.64 8.49 -6.87
C LEU A 92 -1.18 9.74 -7.63
N GLU A 93 -1.28 10.91 -7.01
CA GLU A 93 -0.81 12.18 -7.58
C GLU A 93 0.70 12.18 -7.83
N ALA A 94 1.49 11.77 -6.84
CA ALA A 94 2.94 11.71 -6.95
C ALA A 94 3.42 10.76 -8.07
N ASN A 95 2.60 9.80 -8.48
CA ASN A 95 2.92 8.85 -9.53
C ASN A 95 2.13 9.06 -10.85
N ASP A 96 1.48 10.22 -11.00
CA ASP A 96 0.69 10.58 -12.21
C ASP A 96 -0.39 9.53 -12.55
N LEU A 97 -1.13 9.12 -11.53
CA LEU A 97 -2.20 8.12 -11.60
C LEU A 97 -3.58 8.76 -11.35
N THR A 98 -3.75 10.03 -11.69
CA THR A 98 -4.98 10.80 -11.43
C THR A 98 -6.19 10.33 -12.25
N ASP A 99 -5.96 9.56 -13.32
CA ASP A 99 -6.99 8.92 -14.12
C ASP A 99 -7.52 7.58 -13.53
N VAL A 100 -6.91 7.10 -12.44
CA VAL A 100 -7.40 5.94 -11.69
C VAL A 100 -8.63 6.35 -10.88
N LEU A 101 -9.75 5.66 -11.09
CA LEU A 101 -10.96 5.87 -10.30
C LEU A 101 -10.88 5.06 -9.01
N VAL A 102 -10.94 5.73 -7.86
CA VAL A 102 -10.99 5.08 -6.55
C VAL A 102 -12.45 4.84 -6.15
N ARG A 103 -12.84 3.57 -6.00
CA ARG A 103 -14.20 3.15 -5.62
C ARG A 103 -14.23 2.64 -4.19
N VAL A 104 -14.77 3.45 -3.30
CA VAL A 104 -14.85 3.14 -1.87
C VAL A 104 -16.18 2.46 -1.57
N ASN A 105 -16.13 1.18 -1.20
CA ASN A 105 -17.33 0.38 -0.88
C ASN A 105 -18.42 0.44 -1.93
N GLN A 106 -18.05 0.64 -3.18
CA GLN A 106 -19.00 0.76 -4.26
C GLN A 106 -19.16 -0.56 -5.01
N TYR A 107 -20.41 -0.89 -5.35
CA TYR A 107 -20.76 -1.96 -6.25
C TYR A 107 -21.56 -1.37 -7.41
N ASP A 108 -20.90 -1.22 -8.56
CA ASP A 108 -21.50 -0.66 -9.77
C ASP A 108 -21.00 -1.43 -11.01
N PRO A 109 -21.59 -2.61 -11.31
CA PRO A 109 -21.19 -3.40 -12.48
C PRO A 109 -21.38 -2.68 -13.81
N VAL A 110 -22.38 -1.80 -13.91
CA VAL A 110 -22.66 -1.07 -15.14
C VAL A 110 -21.58 -0.01 -15.40
N GLY A 111 -21.27 0.78 -14.39
CA GLY A 111 -20.18 1.77 -14.48
C GLY A 111 -18.82 1.11 -14.71
N GLU A 112 -18.56 -0.05 -14.08
CA GLU A 112 -17.32 -0.80 -14.29
C GLU A 112 -17.20 -1.28 -15.75
N TRP A 113 -18.31 -1.77 -16.34
CA TRP A 113 -18.37 -2.14 -17.74
C TRP A 113 -18.15 -0.95 -18.68
N GLN A 114 -18.75 0.19 -18.39
CA GLN A 114 -18.58 1.40 -19.18
C GLN A 114 -17.12 1.87 -19.17
N ARG A 115 -16.51 1.96 -18.00
CA ARG A 115 -15.08 2.32 -17.87
C ARG A 115 -14.18 1.34 -18.61
N MET A 116 -14.44 0.04 -18.51
CA MET A 116 -13.67 -0.95 -19.27
C MET A 116 -13.76 -0.71 -20.77
N ARG A 117 -14.93 -0.36 -21.30
CA ARG A 117 -15.12 -0.05 -22.72
C ARG A 117 -14.34 1.21 -23.13
N GLU A 118 -14.37 2.23 -22.30
CA GLU A 118 -13.76 3.53 -22.55
C GLU A 118 -12.24 3.52 -22.36
N ASN A 119 -11.69 2.60 -21.57
CA ASN A 119 -10.25 2.53 -21.31
C ASN A 119 -9.45 2.28 -22.61
N SER A 120 -8.86 3.34 -23.15
CA SER A 120 -8.06 3.28 -24.39
C SER A 120 -6.68 2.62 -24.21
N ARG A 121 -6.19 2.47 -22.98
CA ARG A 121 -4.89 1.85 -22.67
C ARG A 121 -4.86 0.34 -22.94
N ILE A 122 -6.01 -0.31 -22.88
CA ILE A 122 -6.11 -1.76 -23.05
C ILE A 122 -6.66 -2.09 -24.44
N ALA A 123 -5.93 -2.91 -25.20
CA ALA A 123 -6.35 -3.34 -26.54
C ALA A 123 -7.66 -4.13 -26.50
N PHE A 124 -8.46 -3.98 -27.56
CA PHE A 124 -9.78 -4.59 -27.71
C PHE A 124 -9.83 -6.08 -27.33
N GLY A 125 -8.91 -6.90 -27.85
CA GLY A 125 -8.88 -8.33 -27.58
C GLY A 125 -8.81 -8.65 -26.09
N TRP A 126 -7.95 -7.96 -25.34
CA TRP A 126 -7.79 -8.17 -23.91
C TRP A 126 -8.98 -7.65 -23.10
N LYS A 127 -9.61 -6.54 -23.51
CA LYS A 127 -10.83 -6.04 -22.88
C LYS A 127 -11.94 -7.06 -22.90
N TYR A 128 -12.23 -7.59 -24.10
CA TYR A 128 -13.40 -8.45 -24.30
C TYR A 128 -13.13 -9.93 -24.03
N THR A 129 -11.95 -10.30 -23.61
CA THR A 129 -11.61 -11.63 -23.08
C THR A 129 -11.40 -11.55 -21.55
N PHE A 130 -10.20 -11.24 -21.11
CA PHE A 130 -9.86 -11.17 -19.69
C PHE A 130 -10.58 -10.04 -18.94
N GLY A 131 -10.81 -8.89 -19.57
CA GLY A 131 -11.58 -7.79 -18.99
C GLY A 131 -13.03 -8.20 -18.72
N THR A 132 -13.68 -8.89 -19.66
CA THR A 132 -15.04 -9.42 -19.46
C THR A 132 -15.06 -10.48 -18.36
N ALA A 133 -14.08 -11.39 -18.30
CA ALA A 133 -13.99 -12.38 -17.23
C ALA A 133 -13.81 -11.71 -15.86
N ASN A 134 -12.98 -10.67 -15.79
CA ASN A 134 -12.78 -9.89 -14.57
C ASN A 134 -14.06 -9.15 -14.15
N TRP A 135 -14.76 -8.53 -15.10
CA TRP A 135 -16.05 -7.87 -14.87
C TRP A 135 -17.13 -8.85 -14.39
N LEU A 136 -17.20 -10.06 -14.98
CA LEU A 136 -18.09 -11.11 -14.48
C LEU A 136 -17.74 -11.52 -13.06
N GLY A 137 -16.45 -11.70 -12.74
CA GLY A 137 -16.00 -11.97 -11.39
C GLY A 137 -16.44 -10.88 -10.41
N TYR A 138 -16.20 -9.63 -10.74
CA TYR A 138 -16.67 -8.47 -9.95
C TYR A 138 -18.20 -8.45 -9.76
N THR A 139 -18.96 -8.81 -10.81
CA THR A 139 -20.42 -8.81 -10.76
C THR A 139 -20.97 -9.94 -9.90
N LEU A 140 -20.38 -11.15 -10.00
CA LEU A 140 -20.83 -12.34 -9.27
C LEU A 140 -20.31 -12.40 -7.84
N ILE A 141 -19.11 -11.84 -7.59
CA ILE A 141 -18.43 -11.85 -6.30
C ILE A 141 -18.10 -10.40 -5.94
N PRO A 142 -19.11 -9.62 -5.49
CA PRO A 142 -18.89 -8.20 -5.18
C PRO A 142 -17.85 -8.02 -4.07
N SER A 143 -16.83 -7.22 -4.31
CA SER A 143 -15.83 -6.87 -3.30
C SER A 143 -16.46 -6.24 -2.05
N ARG A 144 -17.57 -5.54 -2.19
CA ARG A 144 -18.35 -5.01 -1.08
C ARG A 144 -18.85 -6.09 -0.09
N VAL A 145 -19.12 -7.31 -0.57
CA VAL A 145 -19.63 -8.42 0.28
C VAL A 145 -18.51 -9.32 0.74
N PHE A 146 -17.63 -9.71 -0.20
CA PHE A 146 -16.58 -10.67 0.07
C PHE A 146 -15.28 -10.01 0.56
N GLY A 147 -15.22 -8.69 0.51
CA GLY A 147 -14.04 -7.91 0.82
C GLY A 147 -13.02 -7.99 -0.30
N GLY A 148 -12.00 -7.15 -0.18
CA GLY A 148 -10.85 -7.13 -1.06
C GLY A 148 -10.61 -5.76 -1.68
N ASP A 149 -9.39 -5.31 -1.48
CA ASP A 149 -8.84 -4.17 -2.17
C ASP A 149 -8.10 -4.67 -3.38
N TYR A 150 -8.39 -4.12 -4.55
CA TYR A 150 -7.70 -4.52 -5.77
C TYR A 150 -7.80 -3.46 -6.85
N TYR A 151 -6.74 -3.35 -7.63
CA TYR A 151 -6.74 -2.55 -8.85
C TYR A 151 -7.15 -3.40 -10.06
N ASN A 152 -8.15 -2.92 -10.80
CA ASN A 152 -8.60 -3.52 -12.05
C ASN A 152 -7.96 -2.79 -13.25
N PRO A 153 -7.00 -3.37 -13.95
CA PRO A 153 -6.33 -2.73 -15.07
C PRO A 153 -7.24 -2.54 -16.29
N TYR A 154 -8.31 -3.33 -16.42
CA TYR A 154 -9.19 -3.26 -17.58
C TYR A 154 -10.13 -2.05 -17.54
N SER A 155 -10.61 -1.70 -16.37
CA SER A 155 -11.46 -0.51 -16.13
C SER A 155 -10.68 0.70 -15.61
N ASN A 156 -9.40 0.52 -15.25
CA ASN A 156 -8.58 1.52 -14.57
C ASN A 156 -9.25 2.02 -13.29
N SER A 157 -9.71 1.09 -12.45
CA SER A 157 -10.38 1.38 -11.19
C SER A 157 -9.71 0.65 -10.02
N LEU A 158 -9.66 1.31 -8.86
CA LEU A 158 -9.17 0.78 -7.60
C LEU A 158 -10.36 0.60 -6.65
N SER A 159 -10.72 -0.66 -6.38
CA SER A 159 -11.75 -0.98 -5.38
C SER A 159 -11.14 -0.93 -3.98
N VAL A 160 -11.80 -0.23 -3.06
CA VAL A 160 -11.33 0.00 -1.69
C VAL A 160 -12.41 -0.44 -0.71
N SER A 161 -12.02 -1.33 0.20
CA SER A 161 -12.86 -1.83 1.31
C SER A 161 -12.15 -1.78 2.66
N SER A 162 -10.83 -1.59 2.66
CA SER A 162 -10.00 -1.53 3.87
C SER A 162 -9.61 -0.09 4.22
N ASP A 163 -9.38 0.15 5.51
CA ASP A 163 -8.81 1.38 6.03
C ASP A 163 -7.35 1.14 6.44
N VAL A 164 -6.53 0.72 5.46
CA VAL A 164 -5.13 0.35 5.64
C VAL A 164 -4.30 0.95 4.50
N PRO A 165 -3.61 2.09 4.72
CA PRO A 165 -2.81 2.76 3.70
C PRO A 165 -1.85 1.84 2.95
N ALA A 166 -1.17 0.95 3.65
CA ALA A 166 -0.21 0.04 3.07
C ALA A 166 -0.80 -0.89 1.99
N ILE A 167 -2.03 -1.39 2.20
CA ILE A 167 -2.73 -2.24 1.22
C ILE A 167 -3.08 -1.40 0.00
N LEU A 168 -3.70 -0.24 0.21
CA LEU A 168 -4.18 0.61 -0.88
C LEU A 168 -3.04 1.13 -1.75
N ILE A 169 -1.95 1.56 -1.12
CA ILE A 169 -0.74 1.99 -1.83
C ILE A 169 -0.10 0.82 -2.59
N THR A 170 -0.14 -0.40 -2.04
CA THR A 170 0.37 -1.58 -2.76
C THR A 170 -0.47 -1.89 -4.00
N GLU A 171 -1.79 -1.77 -3.95
CA GLU A 171 -2.64 -1.92 -5.13
C GLU A 171 -2.47 -0.76 -6.13
N ALA A 172 -2.28 0.47 -5.65
CA ALA A 172 -1.94 1.63 -6.47
C ALA A 172 -0.55 1.47 -7.12
N ALA A 173 0.41 0.83 -6.45
CA ALA A 173 1.71 0.48 -7.02
C ALA A 173 1.59 -0.51 -8.19
N TYR A 174 0.60 -1.41 -8.14
CA TYR A 174 0.28 -2.23 -9.30
C TYR A 174 -0.31 -1.40 -10.46
N ALA A 175 -1.14 -0.40 -10.17
CA ALA A 175 -1.60 0.53 -11.21
C ALA A 175 -0.43 1.25 -11.88
N LYS A 176 0.52 1.76 -11.10
CA LYS A 176 1.77 2.35 -11.60
C LYS A 176 2.58 1.39 -12.48
N ASP A 177 2.69 0.14 -12.06
CA ASP A 177 3.40 -0.88 -12.84
C ASP A 177 2.70 -1.13 -14.19
N ILE A 178 1.37 -1.27 -14.21
CA ILE A 178 0.56 -1.39 -15.44
C ILE A 178 0.75 -0.17 -16.36
N HIS A 179 0.66 1.04 -15.82
CA HIS A 179 0.79 2.28 -16.60
C HIS A 179 2.20 2.45 -17.19
N SER A 180 3.20 1.84 -16.57
CA SER A 180 4.59 1.87 -17.07
C SER A 180 4.86 0.95 -18.26
N GLN A 181 3.92 0.04 -18.58
CA GLN A 181 4.13 -0.96 -19.62
C GLN A 181 3.78 -0.45 -21.02
N ALA A 182 4.56 -0.85 -22.02
CA ALA A 182 4.25 -0.56 -23.42
C ALA A 182 2.99 -1.29 -23.92
N LEU A 183 2.70 -2.47 -23.36
CA LEU A 183 1.53 -3.29 -23.68
C LEU A 183 0.77 -3.65 -22.41
N PRO A 184 0.06 -2.70 -21.78
CA PRO A 184 -0.54 -2.87 -20.46
C PRO A 184 -1.59 -4.00 -20.42
N GLY A 185 -2.38 -4.17 -21.48
CA GLY A 185 -3.37 -5.26 -21.56
C GLY A 185 -2.74 -6.65 -21.60
N THR A 186 -1.66 -6.84 -22.35
CA THR A 186 -0.91 -8.10 -22.39
C THR A 186 -0.28 -8.38 -21.03
N TYR A 187 0.36 -7.39 -20.44
CA TYR A 187 0.98 -7.51 -19.14
C TYR A 187 -0.04 -7.86 -18.04
N ALA A 188 -1.18 -7.15 -18.01
CA ALA A 188 -2.27 -7.42 -17.07
C ALA A 188 -2.81 -8.84 -17.22
N SER A 189 -2.99 -9.33 -18.44
CA SER A 189 -3.54 -10.66 -18.72
C SER A 189 -2.56 -11.77 -18.31
N ILE A 190 -1.28 -11.59 -18.59
CA ILE A 190 -0.23 -12.54 -18.19
C ILE A 190 -0.12 -12.61 -16.66
N ASN A 191 -0.24 -11.50 -15.97
CA ASN A 191 -0.17 -11.43 -14.50
C ASN A 191 -1.35 -12.10 -13.76
N GLN A 192 -2.36 -12.57 -14.47
CA GLN A 192 -3.45 -13.37 -13.86
C GLN A 192 -3.04 -14.82 -13.63
N PHE A 193 -1.96 -15.29 -14.23
CA PHE A 193 -1.47 -16.64 -13.96
C PHE A 193 -0.79 -16.70 -12.58
N PRO A 194 -1.01 -17.77 -11.80
CA PRO A 194 -0.65 -17.84 -10.37
C PRO A 194 0.79 -17.44 -10.04
N VAL A 195 1.77 -17.94 -10.78
CA VAL A 195 3.20 -17.63 -10.55
C VAL A 195 3.52 -16.18 -10.86
N LEU A 196 2.90 -15.62 -11.91
CA LEU A 196 3.12 -14.25 -12.34
C LEU A 196 2.33 -13.26 -11.48
N THR A 197 1.22 -13.70 -10.88
CA THR A 197 0.52 -12.94 -9.83
C THR A 197 1.44 -12.70 -8.64
N LEU A 198 2.21 -13.70 -8.19
CA LEU A 198 3.18 -13.51 -7.11
C LEU A 198 4.28 -12.52 -7.49
N TRP A 199 4.78 -12.58 -8.72
CA TRP A 199 5.74 -11.60 -9.26
C TRP A 199 5.18 -10.18 -9.21
N ARG A 200 3.93 -9.99 -9.65
CA ARG A 200 3.22 -8.71 -9.58
C ARG A 200 3.16 -8.16 -8.16
N TYR A 201 2.69 -8.99 -7.21
CA TYR A 201 2.61 -8.58 -5.80
C TYR A 201 3.98 -8.23 -5.22
N THR A 202 5.01 -8.99 -5.54
CA THR A 202 6.39 -8.70 -5.11
C THR A 202 6.85 -7.32 -5.60
N ARG A 203 6.57 -6.97 -6.85
CA ARG A 203 6.91 -5.66 -7.40
C ARG A 203 6.12 -4.54 -6.74
N ALA A 204 4.82 -4.73 -6.53
CA ALA A 204 3.96 -3.75 -5.88
C ALA A 204 4.40 -3.49 -4.42
N VAL A 205 4.71 -4.55 -3.66
CA VAL A 205 5.23 -4.42 -2.29
C VAL A 205 6.57 -3.70 -2.25
N ASN A 206 7.49 -4.01 -3.17
CA ASN A 206 8.77 -3.31 -3.25
C ASN A 206 8.62 -1.83 -3.60
N ASP A 207 7.66 -1.48 -4.46
CA ASP A 207 7.36 -0.08 -4.78
C ASP A 207 6.77 0.65 -3.57
N SER A 208 5.80 0.05 -2.88
CA SER A 208 5.19 0.59 -1.66
C SER A 208 6.24 0.83 -0.55
N LEU A 209 7.12 -0.14 -0.29
CA LEU A 209 8.22 0.02 0.66
C LEU A 209 9.21 1.10 0.23
N GLY A 210 9.53 1.14 -1.08
CA GLY A 210 10.41 2.17 -1.64
C GLY A 210 9.83 3.58 -1.46
N TYR A 211 8.51 3.73 -1.69
CA TYR A 211 7.80 4.97 -1.48
C TYR A 211 7.79 5.39 -0.01
N ALA A 212 7.42 4.49 0.91
CA ALA A 212 7.43 4.77 2.34
C ALA A 212 8.81 5.25 2.83
N ARG A 213 9.89 4.60 2.37
CA ARG A 213 11.27 5.00 2.70
C ARG A 213 11.66 6.33 2.09
N HIS A 214 11.20 6.63 0.89
CA HIS A 214 11.47 7.90 0.22
C HIS A 214 10.79 9.07 0.92
N GLN A 215 9.60 8.82 1.48
CA GLN A 215 8.84 9.79 2.25
C GLN A 215 9.27 9.85 3.73
N ASP A 216 10.24 9.04 4.16
CA ASP A 216 10.61 8.86 5.57
C ASP A 216 9.41 8.46 6.47
N ASP A 217 8.35 7.84 5.87
CA ASP A 217 7.17 7.38 6.57
C ASP A 217 7.41 5.97 7.14
N TRP A 218 7.96 5.92 8.36
CA TRP A 218 8.20 4.67 9.08
C TRP A 218 6.93 3.92 9.42
N GLU A 219 5.84 4.62 9.67
CA GLU A 219 4.56 3.99 9.98
C GLU A 219 4.02 3.20 8.79
N LEU A 220 4.04 3.79 7.60
CA LEU A 220 3.67 3.13 6.35
C LEU A 220 4.61 1.96 6.02
N GLU A 221 5.94 2.11 6.21
CA GLU A 221 6.92 1.03 6.02
C GLU A 221 6.61 -0.15 6.94
N ARG A 222 6.36 0.12 8.22
CA ARG A 222 6.04 -0.87 9.25
C ARG A 222 4.70 -1.55 8.97
N GLU A 223 3.67 -0.78 8.61
CA GLU A 223 2.34 -1.31 8.26
C GLU A 223 2.42 -2.22 7.02
N THR A 224 3.20 -1.84 6.01
CA THR A 224 3.44 -2.66 4.82
C THR A 224 4.06 -4.02 5.21
N CYS A 225 5.08 -4.02 6.05
CA CYS A 225 5.70 -5.25 6.51
C CYS A 225 4.76 -6.09 7.40
N ALA A 226 3.97 -5.46 8.26
CA ALA A 226 3.10 -6.16 9.20
C ALA A 226 1.84 -6.75 8.54
N THR A 227 1.29 -6.08 7.51
CA THR A 227 -0.02 -6.41 6.94
C THR A 227 0.08 -6.98 5.53
N VAL A 228 0.92 -6.40 4.66
CA VAL A 228 1.00 -6.84 3.26
C VAL A 228 1.86 -8.10 3.11
N PHE A 229 2.89 -8.30 3.94
CA PHE A 229 3.70 -9.53 3.88
C PHE A 229 2.92 -10.81 4.22
N PRO A 230 2.03 -10.84 5.23
CA PRO A 230 1.10 -11.97 5.41
C PRO A 230 0.25 -12.24 4.16
N MET A 231 -0.27 -11.21 3.51
CA MET A 231 -1.05 -11.34 2.26
C MET A 231 -0.19 -11.92 1.11
N LEU A 232 1.04 -11.44 0.98
CA LEU A 232 2.01 -11.98 0.02
C LEU A 232 2.31 -13.45 0.28
N GLY A 233 2.47 -13.83 1.56
CA GLY A 233 2.65 -15.22 1.98
C GLY A 233 1.46 -16.12 1.61
N ILE A 234 0.23 -15.63 1.78
CA ILE A 234 -0.99 -16.31 1.33
C ILE A 234 -0.96 -16.51 -0.19
N GLN A 235 -0.65 -15.47 -0.95
CA GLN A 235 -0.57 -15.56 -2.42
C GLN A 235 0.52 -16.53 -2.88
N ALA A 236 1.66 -16.56 -2.22
CA ALA A 236 2.73 -17.50 -2.50
C ALA A 236 2.31 -18.95 -2.24
N ALA A 237 1.61 -19.20 -1.14
CA ALA A 237 1.10 -20.52 -0.80
C ALA A 237 0.01 -20.99 -1.77
N LEU A 238 -0.91 -20.10 -2.15
CA LEU A 238 -1.96 -20.40 -3.14
C LEU A 238 -1.37 -20.60 -4.54
N GLY A 239 -0.41 -19.79 -4.96
CA GLY A 239 0.29 -19.94 -6.23
C GLY A 239 1.03 -21.27 -6.34
N GLY A 240 1.68 -21.72 -5.28
CA GLY A 240 2.29 -23.05 -5.19
C GLY A 240 1.26 -24.18 -5.26
N HIS A 241 0.11 -24.03 -4.63
CA HIS A 241 -0.99 -25.00 -4.66
C HIS A 241 -1.57 -25.19 -6.08
N THR A 242 -1.83 -24.07 -6.77
CA THR A 242 -2.38 -24.09 -8.13
C THR A 242 -1.36 -24.62 -9.14
N ALA A 243 -0.08 -24.27 -9.00
CA ALA A 243 0.99 -24.74 -9.87
C ALA A 243 1.22 -26.26 -9.76
N THR A 244 0.94 -26.86 -8.60
CA THR A 244 1.07 -28.31 -8.39
C THR A 244 -0.18 -29.10 -8.79
N GLY A 245 -1.26 -28.45 -9.24
CA GLY A 245 -2.54 -29.09 -9.54
C GLY A 245 -3.29 -29.61 -8.31
N LEU A 246 -2.76 -29.38 -7.12
CA LEU A 246 -3.30 -29.92 -5.86
C LEU A 246 -4.70 -29.37 -5.55
N VAL A 247 -4.98 -28.14 -5.98
CA VAL A 247 -6.31 -27.52 -5.84
C VAL A 247 -7.41 -28.28 -6.58
N MET A 248 -7.07 -28.92 -7.69
CA MET A 248 -8.02 -29.72 -8.47
C MET A 248 -8.38 -31.04 -7.79
N VAL A 249 -7.52 -31.55 -6.90
CA VAL A 249 -7.66 -32.89 -6.30
C VAL A 249 -8.20 -32.85 -4.87
N LEU A 250 -7.89 -31.80 -4.09
CA LEU A 250 -8.26 -31.68 -2.67
C LEU A 250 -8.72 -30.25 -2.32
N PRO A 251 -9.87 -29.77 -2.83
CA PRO A 251 -10.22 -28.36 -2.73
C PRO A 251 -10.64 -27.89 -1.34
N SER A 252 -11.04 -28.76 -0.40
CA SER A 252 -11.78 -28.31 0.78
C SER A 252 -10.96 -28.05 2.04
N ILE A 253 -9.87 -28.75 2.26
CA ILE A 253 -9.06 -28.65 3.51
C ILE A 253 -7.68 -28.05 3.27
N THR A 254 -7.05 -28.34 2.16
CA THR A 254 -5.65 -27.94 1.90
C THR A 254 -5.51 -26.45 1.60
N VAL A 255 -6.52 -25.81 1.02
CA VAL A 255 -6.52 -24.37 0.72
C VAL A 255 -6.48 -23.51 2.00
N PRO A 256 -7.39 -23.68 2.98
CA PRO A 256 -7.29 -22.94 4.24
C PRO A 256 -5.98 -23.18 4.99
N ILE A 257 -5.46 -24.41 5.00
CA ILE A 257 -4.17 -24.73 5.65
C ILE A 257 -3.03 -23.97 4.95
N ALA A 258 -3.01 -23.96 3.62
CA ALA A 258 -2.01 -23.23 2.85
C ALA A 258 -2.10 -21.72 3.10
N MET A 259 -3.31 -21.15 3.16
CA MET A 259 -3.52 -19.74 3.46
C MET A 259 -3.01 -19.37 4.86
N ILE A 260 -3.33 -20.17 5.87
CA ILE A 260 -2.85 -19.95 7.24
C ILE A 260 -1.32 -20.07 7.30
N GLY A 261 -0.76 -21.14 6.73
CA GLY A 261 0.69 -21.33 6.69
C GLY A 261 1.42 -20.20 5.96
N GLY A 262 0.87 -19.75 4.84
CA GLY A 262 1.37 -18.60 4.09
C GLY A 262 1.30 -17.30 4.88
N ALA A 263 0.18 -17.03 5.55
CA ALA A 263 0.00 -15.86 6.40
C ALA A 263 1.03 -15.82 7.54
N VAL A 264 1.20 -16.94 8.25
CA VAL A 264 2.18 -17.06 9.34
C VAL A 264 3.60 -16.86 8.84
N ALA A 265 3.97 -17.48 7.72
CA ALA A 265 5.29 -17.32 7.12
C ALA A 265 5.54 -15.85 6.72
N GLY A 266 4.58 -15.23 6.04
CA GLY A 266 4.66 -13.82 5.66
C GLY A 266 4.77 -12.89 6.88
N HIS A 267 3.97 -13.15 7.93
CA HIS A 267 4.03 -12.39 9.18
C HIS A 267 5.41 -12.50 9.83
N THR A 268 5.97 -13.71 9.93
CA THR A 268 7.30 -13.93 10.51
C THR A 268 8.38 -13.16 9.75
N VAL A 269 8.33 -13.19 8.42
CA VAL A 269 9.26 -12.41 7.57
C VAL A 269 9.07 -10.92 7.80
N GLY A 270 7.81 -10.44 7.83
CA GLY A 270 7.50 -9.03 8.07
C GLY A 270 8.04 -8.53 9.41
N GLN A 271 7.84 -9.28 10.50
CA GLN A 271 8.39 -8.95 11.83
C GLN A 271 9.93 -8.93 11.84
N THR A 272 10.56 -9.85 11.12
CA THR A 272 12.03 -9.86 11.01
C THR A 272 12.55 -8.60 10.29
N VAL A 273 11.86 -8.16 9.23
CA VAL A 273 12.22 -6.95 8.50
C VAL A 273 12.01 -5.71 9.38
N ILE A 274 10.90 -5.63 10.12
CA ILE A 274 10.61 -4.55 11.06
C ILE A 274 11.73 -4.44 12.11
N ALA A 275 12.04 -5.53 12.80
CA ALA A 275 13.07 -5.55 13.84
C ALA A 275 14.45 -5.10 13.32
N LYS A 276 14.83 -5.57 12.13
CA LYS A 276 16.08 -5.15 11.49
C LYS A 276 16.08 -3.65 11.20
N ARG A 277 14.97 -3.12 10.70
CA ARG A 277 14.85 -1.72 10.32
C ARG A 277 14.81 -0.80 11.53
N GLU A 278 14.12 -1.20 12.59
CA GLU A 278 14.14 -0.48 13.88
C GLU A 278 15.58 -0.34 14.42
N HIS A 279 16.34 -1.43 14.42
CA HIS A 279 17.74 -1.41 14.82
C HIS A 279 18.60 -0.47 13.94
N GLU A 280 18.37 -0.44 12.62
CA GLU A 280 19.04 0.49 11.70
C GLU A 280 18.70 1.95 12.02
N ILE A 281 17.43 2.26 12.31
CA ILE A 281 16.97 3.61 12.66
C ILE A 281 17.59 4.05 14.00
N GLU A 282 17.60 3.18 14.99
CA GLU A 282 18.21 3.46 16.31
C GLU A 282 19.71 3.69 16.21
N SER A 283 20.42 2.86 15.46
CA SER A 283 21.86 3.02 15.24
C SER A 283 22.21 4.34 14.57
N ARG A 284 21.40 4.77 13.58
CA ARG A 284 21.59 6.08 12.94
C ARG A 284 21.33 7.25 13.90
N LYS A 285 20.34 7.13 14.80
CA LYS A 285 20.05 8.14 15.83
C LYS A 285 21.21 8.27 16.81
N SER A 286 21.75 7.15 17.29
CA SER A 286 22.88 7.14 18.23
C SER A 286 24.16 7.73 17.62
N THR A 287 24.37 7.51 16.32
CA THR A 287 25.54 8.08 15.60
C THR A 287 25.40 9.59 15.34
N ARG A 288 24.17 10.12 15.34
CA ARG A 288 23.89 11.55 15.12
C ARG A 288 23.87 12.39 16.39
N ILE A 289 23.98 11.79 17.58
CA ILE A 289 24.14 12.55 18.84
C ILE A 289 25.59 13.06 18.83
N PRO A 290 25.82 14.39 18.66
CA PRO A 290 27.21 14.89 18.66
C PRO A 290 27.80 14.75 20.03
N LEU A 291 29.10 14.47 20.08
CA LEU A 291 30.01 14.55 21.24
C LEU A 291 30.14 16.02 21.77
N ASN A 292 29.03 16.72 21.94
CA ASN A 292 29.06 18.11 22.44
C ASN A 292 28.66 18.22 23.91
N SER A 293 28.89 17.15 24.70
CA SER A 293 28.67 17.21 26.16
C SER A 293 29.96 17.09 26.99
N SER A 294 31.14 17.25 26.36
CA SER A 294 32.40 17.17 27.11
C SER A 294 33.25 18.47 27.14
N GLU A 295 32.68 19.60 26.68
CA GLU A 295 33.39 20.89 26.76
C GLU A 295 32.57 22.00 27.47
N ALA A 296 31.89 21.68 28.56
CA ALA A 296 31.19 22.65 29.40
C ALA A 296 31.40 22.39 30.89
N GLU A 297 32.62 21.97 31.28
CA GLU A 297 33.06 21.99 32.69
C GLU A 297 34.57 22.27 32.74
N THR A 298 34.95 23.51 32.55
CA THR A 298 36.15 24.18 33.15
C THR A 298 36.18 25.60 32.57
N ASP A 299 35.58 26.55 33.23
CA ASP A 299 36.22 27.81 33.58
C ASP A 299 35.25 28.68 34.41
N ASP A 300 35.19 28.43 35.68
CA ASP A 300 34.60 29.32 36.65
C ASP A 300 35.74 29.90 37.49
N SER A 301 36.41 30.95 36.99
CA SER A 301 37.17 31.85 37.83
C SER A 301 37.31 33.22 37.19
N GLU A 302 36.77 34.19 37.95
CA GLU A 302 37.15 35.60 37.96
C GLU A 302 36.83 36.49 36.75
N SER A 303 35.75 37.27 36.85
CA SER A 303 35.98 38.72 36.98
C SER A 303 34.70 39.46 37.42
N LYS A 304 34.76 39.97 38.63
CA LYS A 304 33.90 41.09 39.13
C LYS A 304 34.18 42.34 38.36
N THR A 305 33.11 43.22 38.36
CA THR A 305 33.11 44.69 38.21
C THR A 305 32.69 45.19 36.82
N GLN A 306 31.51 45.71 36.64
CA GLN A 306 31.06 47.07 36.90
C GLN A 306 29.60 47.31 36.53
N LEU A 307 28.89 47.85 37.49
CA LEU A 307 27.61 48.58 37.32
C LEU A 307 27.84 49.87 36.55
N VAL A 308 26.93 50.18 35.62
CA VAL A 308 26.35 51.48 35.29
C VAL A 308 25.11 51.14 34.44
N GLY A 309 23.89 51.29 34.72
CA GLY A 309 23.11 52.38 35.18
C GLY A 309 22.72 53.35 34.07
N PHE A 310 21.43 53.22 33.60
CA PHE A 310 20.61 54.35 33.13
C PHE A 310 19.38 53.73 32.44
N THR A 311 18.26 53.78 33.10
CA THR A 311 17.11 54.73 33.13
C THR A 311 16.21 54.70 31.89
N GLU A 312 15.01 54.26 32.23
CA GLU A 312 13.69 54.91 31.95
C GLU A 312 13.15 54.95 30.51
N SER A 313 12.11 54.27 30.39
CA SER A 313 10.73 54.38 29.86
C SER A 313 10.21 55.83 29.59
N PRO A 314 8.97 55.97 29.12
CA PRO A 314 8.14 55.50 28.00
C PRO A 314 7.53 56.73 27.26
N PRO A 315 6.33 56.86 26.77
CA PRO A 315 5.21 55.99 26.41
C PRO A 315 4.51 56.31 25.07
N ASP A 316 3.43 55.53 24.80
CA ASP A 316 2.17 55.90 24.12
C ASP A 316 2.15 56.66 22.78
N GLU A 317 1.49 56.01 21.81
CA GLU A 317 0.32 56.64 21.17
C GLU A 317 -0.43 55.70 20.22
N LYS A 318 -1.67 55.38 20.60
CA LYS A 318 -2.75 55.14 19.64
C LYS A 318 -3.23 56.51 19.12
N PRO A 319 -3.71 56.67 17.90
CA PRO A 319 -5.14 56.71 17.70
C PRO A 319 -5.70 56.17 16.37
N LYS A 320 -6.93 55.65 16.45
CA LYS A 320 -8.18 56.06 15.76
C LYS A 320 -8.07 56.37 14.24
N GLY A 321 -8.75 55.65 13.34
CA GLY A 321 -10.19 55.58 13.18
C GLY A 321 -10.62 56.12 11.81
N ARG A 322 -11.28 55.24 11.07
CA ARG A 322 -12.47 55.47 10.17
C ARG A 322 -12.40 56.60 9.08
N PRO A 323 -13.21 56.48 8.05
CA PRO A 323 -14.45 55.72 7.84
C PRO A 323 -14.35 54.55 6.83
#